data_23b79c2e0545936113c05b35b9e178b8
#
_entry.id   23b79c2e0545936113c05b35b9e178b8
#
_cell.length_a   1.000
_cell.length_b   1.000
_cell.length_c   1.000
_cell.angle_alpha   90.00
_cell.angle_beta   90.00
_cell.angle_gamma   90.00
#
_symmetry.space_group_name_H-M   'P 1'
#
loop_
_entity.id
_entity.type
_entity.pdbx_description
1 polymer ?
#
loop_
_entity_poly.entity_id
_entity_poly.type
_entity_poly.pdbx_seq_one_letter_code
_entity_poly.pdbx_strand_id
1 'polypeptide(L)'
;MVNYKFVYDTETSGLPTKERGQQYNYEDLKQFDTARLISISWLLLDEENKVAEKKTCFIIPDNFVVSEESIEIHGLSKEFLIENGMTIHEMFLILNGIFTKNNITEIIAHNVNFDINILKSELHRYNYQLTLEKISEVPLFCTMFKAQAAMGVRKWPKLAEAYRYFYNEDITNAHDAEFDTHYCYKVYLKLVS
;
A
#
# COMPACT_ATOMS: atom_id res chain seq x y z
N MET A 1 -17.44 -17.83 1.97
CA MET A 1 -16.83 -16.47 1.93
C MET A 1 -16.70 -16.08 0.48
N VAL A 2 -16.90 -14.80 0.14
CA VAL A 2 -16.68 -14.30 -1.22
C VAL A 2 -15.19 -14.11 -1.43
N ASN A 3 -14.69 -14.45 -2.61
CA ASN A 3 -13.29 -14.29 -2.99
C ASN A 3 -13.04 -12.86 -3.49
N TYR A 4 -12.00 -12.24 -2.95
CA TYR A 4 -11.56 -10.92 -3.41
C TYR A 4 -10.04 -10.87 -3.56
N LYS A 5 -9.54 -9.91 -4.35
CA LYS A 5 -8.15 -9.47 -4.36
C LYS A 5 -8.07 -8.09 -3.76
N PHE A 6 -7.00 -7.83 -3.03
CA PHE A 6 -6.77 -6.57 -2.32
C PHE A 6 -5.64 -5.80 -3.01
N VAL A 7 -6.02 -4.78 -3.78
CA VAL A 7 -5.06 -3.84 -4.39
C VAL A 7 -4.93 -2.64 -3.47
N TYR A 8 -3.71 -2.22 -3.14
CA TYR A 8 -3.52 -1.10 -2.22
C TYR A 8 -2.22 -0.36 -2.44
N ASP A 9 -2.15 0.81 -1.86
CA ASP A 9 -0.98 1.68 -1.80
C ASP A 9 -0.95 2.42 -0.46
N THR A 10 0.26 2.83 -0.01
CA THR A 10 0.46 3.46 1.30
C THR A 10 1.32 4.71 1.18
N GLU A 11 0.91 5.80 1.89
CA GLU A 11 1.78 6.94 2.15
C GLU A 11 2.30 6.90 3.58
N THR A 12 3.53 7.38 3.75
CA THR A 12 4.25 7.26 5.02
C THR A 12 4.86 8.58 5.47
N SER A 13 5.08 8.70 6.77
CA SER A 13 5.71 9.89 7.38
C SER A 13 7.15 10.15 6.95
N GLY A 14 7.77 9.22 6.26
CA GLY A 14 9.15 9.23 5.78
C GLY A 14 9.51 7.86 5.21
N LEU A 15 10.78 7.58 5.00
CA LEU A 15 11.25 6.31 4.49
C LEU A 15 11.80 5.40 5.61
N PRO A 16 11.64 4.07 5.50
CA PRO A 16 12.25 3.14 6.44
C PRO A 16 13.78 3.25 6.41
N THR A 17 14.39 3.15 7.58
CA THR A 17 15.85 3.14 7.72
C THR A 17 16.35 1.71 7.63
N LYS A 18 17.33 1.47 6.72
CA LYS A 18 17.98 0.17 6.61
C LYS A 18 19.40 0.31 6.09
N GLU A 19 20.27 -0.61 6.47
CA GLU A 19 21.60 -0.70 5.91
C GLU A 19 21.58 -1.17 4.46
N ARG A 20 22.64 -0.87 3.72
CA ARG A 20 22.74 -1.28 2.32
C ARG A 20 22.71 -2.81 2.20
N GLY A 21 21.73 -3.34 1.45
CA GLY A 21 21.53 -4.77 1.25
C GLY A 21 20.68 -5.45 2.32
N GLN A 22 20.29 -4.75 3.37
CA GLN A 22 19.36 -5.27 4.38
C GLN A 22 17.95 -5.39 3.79
N GLN A 23 17.27 -6.49 4.10
CA GLN A 23 15.85 -6.66 3.77
C GLN A 23 14.98 -5.95 4.80
N TYR A 24 13.76 -5.59 4.42
CA TYR A 24 12.76 -5.15 5.40
C TYR A 24 12.39 -6.30 6.33
N ASN A 25 12.30 -5.99 7.62
CA ASN A 25 11.81 -6.90 8.65
C ASN A 25 10.80 -6.13 9.51
N TYR A 26 9.51 -6.35 9.31
CA TYR A 26 8.44 -5.63 10.01
C TYR A 26 8.48 -5.80 11.53
N GLU A 27 9.15 -6.84 12.06
CA GLU A 27 9.33 -7.05 13.50
C GLU A 27 10.43 -6.15 14.09
N ASP A 28 11.36 -5.69 13.26
CA ASP A 28 12.35 -4.68 13.63
C ASP A 28 11.77 -3.28 13.48
N LEU A 29 10.99 -2.86 14.48
CA LEU A 29 10.28 -1.58 14.47
C LEU A 29 11.19 -0.37 14.29
N LYS A 30 12.49 -0.48 14.63
CA LYS A 30 13.45 0.60 14.43
C LYS A 30 13.62 0.96 12.96
N GLN A 31 13.47 -0.02 12.05
CA GLN A 31 13.49 0.25 10.63
C GLN A 31 12.33 1.16 10.20
N PHE A 32 11.22 1.17 10.92
CA PHE A 32 9.98 1.84 10.58
C PHE A 32 9.61 3.01 11.50
N ASP A 33 10.51 3.44 12.40
CA ASP A 33 10.23 4.57 13.29
C ASP A 33 10.07 5.89 12.53
N THR A 34 10.73 6.05 11.39
CA THR A 34 10.62 7.19 10.49
C THR A 34 9.60 7.00 9.37
N ALA A 35 9.07 5.80 9.17
CA ALA A 35 8.17 5.45 8.09
C ALA A 35 6.83 4.93 8.63
N ARG A 36 6.12 5.79 9.34
CA ARG A 36 4.82 5.48 9.94
C ARG A 36 3.71 5.66 8.91
N LEU A 37 2.72 4.79 8.93
CA LEU A 37 1.58 4.85 8.03
C LEU A 37 0.74 6.11 8.30
N ILE A 38 0.51 6.92 7.26
CA ILE A 38 -0.32 8.13 7.32
C ILE A 38 -1.50 8.13 6.35
N SER A 39 -1.42 7.32 5.29
CA SER A 39 -2.54 7.07 4.38
C SER A 39 -2.46 5.65 3.85
N ILE A 40 -3.61 5.03 3.66
CA ILE A 40 -3.76 3.78 2.95
C ILE A 40 -5.00 3.84 2.08
N SER A 41 -4.87 3.48 0.82
CA SER A 41 -5.99 3.32 -0.09
C SER A 41 -6.06 1.89 -0.59
N TRP A 42 -7.27 1.36 -0.81
CA TRP A 42 -7.45 0.03 -1.39
C TRP A 42 -8.65 -0.08 -2.29
N LEU A 43 -8.56 -1.09 -3.16
CA LEU A 43 -9.65 -1.62 -3.95
C LEU A 43 -9.82 -3.10 -3.62
N LEU A 44 -11.05 -3.55 -3.37
CA LEU A 44 -11.41 -4.96 -3.40
C LEU A 44 -11.89 -5.31 -4.79
N LEU A 45 -11.23 -6.27 -5.43
CA LEU A 45 -11.62 -6.76 -6.73
C LEU A 45 -12.31 -8.11 -6.59
N ASP A 46 -13.43 -8.29 -7.28
CA ASP A 46 -14.12 -9.58 -7.38
C ASP A 46 -13.34 -10.58 -8.26
N GLU A 47 -13.89 -11.76 -8.45
CA GLU A 47 -13.29 -12.84 -9.25
C GLU A 47 -13.09 -12.45 -10.73
N GLU A 48 -13.89 -11.50 -11.24
CA GLU A 48 -13.77 -10.95 -12.61
C GLU A 48 -12.83 -9.73 -12.68
N ASN A 49 -12.13 -9.42 -11.60
CA ASN A 49 -11.27 -8.25 -11.43
C ASN A 49 -12.02 -6.89 -11.52
N LYS A 50 -13.32 -6.88 -11.26
CA LYS A 50 -14.09 -5.63 -11.14
C LYS A 50 -14.00 -5.09 -9.73
N VAL A 51 -13.98 -3.76 -9.61
CA VAL A 51 -13.95 -3.09 -8.31
C VAL A 51 -15.30 -3.25 -7.61
N ALA A 52 -15.32 -4.00 -6.50
CA ALA A 52 -16.47 -4.19 -5.63
C ALA A 52 -16.54 -3.15 -4.51
N GLU A 53 -15.39 -2.74 -3.99
CA GLU A 53 -15.26 -1.74 -2.93
C GLU A 53 -14.00 -0.91 -3.15
N LYS A 54 -14.06 0.38 -2.81
CA LYS A 54 -12.89 1.26 -2.69
C LYS A 54 -12.95 2.05 -1.39
N LYS A 55 -11.79 2.30 -0.82
CA LYS A 55 -11.67 3.15 0.36
C LYS A 55 -10.29 3.75 0.49
N THR A 56 -10.24 5.00 0.95
CA THR A 56 -9.04 5.68 1.40
C THR A 56 -9.21 6.04 2.87
N CYS A 57 -8.17 5.80 3.67
CA CYS A 57 -8.10 6.17 5.08
C CYS A 57 -6.87 7.02 5.31
N PHE A 58 -7.06 8.21 5.86
CA PHE A 58 -5.99 9.03 6.42
C PHE A 58 -5.84 8.71 7.90
N ILE A 59 -4.61 8.69 8.40
CA ILE A 59 -4.30 8.28 9.77
C ILE A 59 -3.78 9.48 10.55
N ILE A 60 -4.42 9.77 11.68
CA ILE A 60 -3.96 10.81 12.61
C ILE A 60 -2.59 10.40 13.17
N PRO A 61 -1.53 11.22 13.01
CA PRO A 61 -0.23 10.92 13.57
C PRO A 61 -0.26 10.83 15.09
N ASP A 62 0.14 9.68 15.64
CA ASP A 62 0.24 9.43 17.08
C ASP A 62 1.70 9.24 17.47
N ASN A 63 2.25 10.23 18.20
CA ASN A 63 3.62 10.25 18.72
C ASN A 63 4.74 10.13 17.67
N PHE A 64 4.49 10.57 16.43
CA PHE A 64 5.50 10.71 15.39
C PHE A 64 5.30 11.97 14.56
N VAL A 65 6.31 12.34 13.80
CA VAL A 65 6.29 13.53 12.93
C VAL A 65 6.28 13.08 11.47
N VAL A 66 5.48 13.75 10.65
CA VAL A 66 5.55 13.62 9.19
C VAL A 66 6.68 14.54 8.71
N SER A 67 7.65 14.00 7.96
CA SER A 67 8.78 14.79 7.49
C SER A 67 8.34 15.81 6.43
N GLU A 68 9.03 16.94 6.35
CA GLU A 68 8.75 17.98 5.35
C GLU A 68 8.94 17.42 3.94
N GLU A 69 9.96 16.60 3.72
CA GLU A 69 10.22 15.95 2.44
C GLU A 69 9.07 15.03 2.01
N SER A 70 8.45 14.33 2.96
CA SER A 70 7.29 13.49 2.68
C SER A 70 6.06 14.32 2.34
N ILE A 71 5.82 15.41 3.09
CA ILE A 71 4.72 16.34 2.81
C ILE A 71 4.86 16.97 1.42
N GLU A 72 6.07 17.32 0.99
CA GLU A 72 6.33 17.83 -0.38
C GLU A 72 5.98 16.79 -1.47
N ILE A 73 6.08 15.50 -1.16
CA ILE A 73 5.78 14.40 -2.09
C ILE A 73 4.28 14.14 -2.19
N HIS A 74 3.60 13.88 -1.04
CA HIS A 74 2.20 13.42 -1.02
C HIS A 74 1.19 14.49 -0.59
N GLY A 75 1.64 15.67 -0.14
CA GLY A 75 0.77 16.80 0.23
C GLY A 75 0.01 16.67 1.54
N LEU A 76 0.20 15.59 2.31
CA LEU A 76 -0.55 15.30 3.54
C LEU A 76 0.13 15.98 4.73
N SER A 77 -0.31 17.21 5.07
CA SER A 77 0.18 17.89 6.28
C SER A 77 -0.40 17.30 7.56
N LYS A 78 0.24 17.56 8.69
CA LYS A 78 -0.27 17.12 9.99
C LYS A 78 -1.67 17.68 10.28
N GLU A 79 -1.91 18.93 9.92
CA GLU A 79 -3.20 19.61 10.10
C GLU A 79 -4.30 18.90 9.29
N PHE A 80 -4.00 18.59 8.02
CA PHE A 80 -4.90 17.82 7.17
C PHE A 80 -5.24 16.45 7.76
N LEU A 81 -4.22 15.72 8.25
CA LEU A 81 -4.40 14.40 8.84
C LEU A 81 -5.20 14.43 10.15
N ILE A 82 -5.07 15.49 10.95
CA ILE A 82 -5.87 15.67 12.17
C ILE A 82 -7.33 15.97 11.83
N GLU A 83 -7.58 16.78 10.81
CA GLU A 83 -8.94 17.19 10.41
C GLU A 83 -9.71 16.07 9.68
N ASN A 84 -9.02 15.31 8.83
CA ASN A 84 -9.66 14.36 7.90
C ASN A 84 -9.37 12.88 8.24
N GLY A 85 -8.47 12.62 9.19
CA GLY A 85 -8.02 11.28 9.52
C GLY A 85 -8.85 10.59 10.58
N MET A 86 -8.58 9.31 10.71
CA MET A 86 -9.04 8.45 11.79
C MET A 86 -7.86 7.91 12.60
N THR A 87 -8.13 7.33 13.74
CA THR A 87 -7.09 6.64 14.49
C THR A 87 -6.62 5.39 13.74
N ILE A 88 -5.36 5.00 13.94
CA ILE A 88 -4.84 3.76 13.34
C ILE A 88 -5.64 2.52 13.81
N HIS A 89 -6.18 2.56 15.02
CA HIS A 89 -7.02 1.49 15.56
C HIS A 89 -8.33 1.33 14.80
N GLU A 90 -9.00 2.43 14.43
CA GLU A 90 -10.22 2.40 13.62
C GLU A 90 -9.93 1.82 12.23
N MET A 91 -8.82 2.22 11.61
CA MET A 91 -8.40 1.64 10.34
C MET A 91 -8.13 0.14 10.46
N PHE A 92 -7.44 -0.32 11.52
CA PHE A 92 -7.20 -1.75 11.73
C PHE A 92 -8.50 -2.55 11.97
N LEU A 93 -9.51 -1.98 12.61
CA LEU A 93 -10.81 -2.65 12.74
C LEU A 93 -11.47 -2.84 11.37
N ILE A 94 -11.34 -1.88 10.46
CA ILE A 94 -11.84 -2.00 9.09
C ILE A 94 -11.09 -3.12 8.35
N LEU A 95 -9.74 -3.10 8.37
CA LEU A 95 -8.92 -4.14 7.74
C LEU A 95 -9.20 -5.53 8.33
N ASN A 96 -9.28 -5.65 9.65
CA ASN A 96 -9.65 -6.90 10.28
C ASN A 96 -11.00 -7.41 9.77
N GLY A 97 -11.99 -6.51 9.62
CA GLY A 97 -13.27 -6.85 9.03
C GLY A 97 -13.17 -7.39 7.61
N ILE A 98 -12.32 -6.77 6.77
CA ILE A 98 -12.08 -7.21 5.38
C ILE A 98 -11.46 -8.61 5.36
N PHE A 99 -10.36 -8.82 6.08
CA PHE A 99 -9.60 -10.08 6.06
C PHE A 99 -10.24 -11.24 6.85
N THR A 100 -11.26 -10.96 7.69
CA THR A 100 -11.97 -12.02 8.41
C THR A 100 -13.30 -12.40 7.77
N LYS A 101 -13.99 -11.46 7.10
CA LYS A 101 -15.32 -11.71 6.46
C LYS A 101 -15.19 -12.21 5.03
N ASN A 102 -14.07 -11.96 4.37
CA ASN A 102 -13.81 -12.30 2.98
C ASN A 102 -12.65 -13.30 2.86
N ASN A 103 -12.60 -14.00 1.74
CA ASN A 103 -11.41 -14.77 1.35
C ASN A 103 -10.55 -13.89 0.44
N ILE A 104 -9.52 -13.27 0.99
CA ILE A 104 -8.55 -12.50 0.20
C ILE A 104 -7.56 -13.47 -0.43
N THR A 105 -7.60 -13.59 -1.76
CA THR A 105 -6.81 -14.58 -2.52
C THR A 105 -5.47 -14.03 -2.98
N GLU A 106 -5.32 -12.71 -3.05
CA GLU A 106 -4.10 -12.05 -3.50
C GLU A 106 -4.02 -10.61 -2.96
N ILE A 107 -2.83 -10.18 -2.53
CA ILE A 107 -2.51 -8.80 -2.18
C ILE A 107 -1.63 -8.21 -3.27
N ILE A 108 -2.04 -7.09 -3.83
CA ILE A 108 -1.44 -6.47 -5.00
C ILE A 108 -0.98 -5.06 -4.66
N ALA A 109 0.29 -4.73 -4.97
CA ALA A 109 0.82 -3.37 -4.87
C ALA A 109 1.94 -3.13 -5.89
N HIS A 110 2.30 -1.87 -6.13
CA HIS A 110 3.46 -1.52 -6.93
C HIS A 110 4.67 -1.38 -6.01
N ASN A 111 5.64 -2.32 -6.09
CA ASN A 111 6.68 -2.53 -5.08
C ASN A 111 6.12 -3.06 -3.75
N VAL A 112 5.30 -4.10 -3.83
CA VAL A 112 4.55 -4.69 -2.70
C VAL A 112 5.41 -4.95 -1.44
N ASN A 113 6.71 -5.17 -1.59
CA ASN A 113 7.61 -5.38 -0.45
C ASN A 113 7.71 -4.15 0.47
N PHE A 114 7.58 -2.94 -0.08
CA PHE A 114 7.52 -1.73 0.71
C PHE A 114 6.22 -1.67 1.51
N ASP A 115 5.09 -1.64 0.82
CA ASP A 115 3.77 -1.45 1.42
C ASP A 115 3.39 -2.53 2.42
N ILE A 116 3.73 -3.78 2.12
CA ILE A 116 3.40 -4.90 3.01
C ILE A 116 4.20 -4.83 4.32
N ASN A 117 5.44 -4.38 4.29
CA ASN A 117 6.23 -4.23 5.50
C ASN A 117 5.81 -2.99 6.32
N ILE A 118 5.40 -1.89 5.68
CA ILE A 118 4.77 -0.74 6.36
C ILE A 118 3.53 -1.22 7.11
N LEU A 119 2.60 -1.87 6.43
CA LEU A 119 1.35 -2.33 7.03
C LEU A 119 1.60 -3.34 8.17
N LYS A 120 2.47 -4.33 7.95
CA LYS A 120 2.82 -5.34 8.95
C LYS A 120 3.54 -4.75 10.16
N SER A 121 4.43 -3.77 9.97
CA SER A 121 5.13 -3.13 11.09
C SER A 121 4.15 -2.36 12.00
N GLU A 122 3.15 -1.71 11.43
CA GLU A 122 2.12 -1.03 12.22
C GLU A 122 1.20 -2.03 12.93
N LEU A 123 0.76 -3.10 12.27
CA LEU A 123 -0.02 -4.17 12.91
C LEU A 123 0.75 -4.83 14.06
N HIS A 124 2.05 -5.06 13.87
CA HIS A 124 2.93 -5.60 14.91
C HIS A 124 3.11 -4.62 16.08
N ARG A 125 3.36 -3.34 15.78
CA ARG A 125 3.53 -2.25 16.76
C ARG A 125 2.33 -2.10 17.70
N TYR A 126 1.13 -2.22 17.16
CA TYR A 126 -0.13 -2.08 17.91
C TYR A 126 -0.75 -3.42 18.34
N ASN A 127 -0.03 -4.54 18.17
CA ASN A 127 -0.42 -5.88 18.61
C ASN A 127 -1.74 -6.38 17.97
N TYR A 128 -1.97 -6.10 16.69
CA TYR A 128 -3.08 -6.64 15.89
C TYR A 128 -2.71 -7.99 15.27
N GLN A 129 -2.37 -8.95 16.12
CA GLN A 129 -1.77 -10.24 15.71
C GLN A 129 -2.66 -11.03 14.75
N LEU A 130 -3.97 -11.13 15.00
CA LEU A 130 -4.89 -11.88 14.13
C LEU A 130 -4.92 -11.33 12.70
N THR A 131 -4.97 -9.99 12.54
CA THR A 131 -4.96 -9.35 11.22
C THR A 131 -3.59 -9.53 10.53
N LEU A 132 -2.50 -9.44 11.30
CA LEU A 132 -1.15 -9.66 10.82
C LEU A 132 -0.95 -11.10 10.29
N GLU A 133 -1.44 -12.11 10.99
CA GLU A 133 -1.42 -13.51 10.56
C GLU A 133 -2.20 -13.69 9.27
N LYS A 134 -3.45 -13.20 9.21
CA LYS A 134 -4.29 -13.27 8.02
C LYS A 134 -3.63 -12.66 6.79
N ILE A 135 -3.09 -11.44 6.90
CA ILE A 135 -2.39 -10.76 5.82
C ILE A 135 -1.13 -11.54 5.40
N SER A 136 -0.43 -12.16 6.36
CA SER A 136 0.82 -12.88 6.09
C SER A 136 0.62 -14.19 5.33
N GLU A 137 -0.57 -14.78 5.40
CA GLU A 137 -0.92 -16.00 4.68
C GLU A 137 -1.29 -15.75 3.19
N VAL A 138 -1.60 -14.49 2.82
CA VAL A 138 -2.08 -14.17 1.48
C VAL A 138 -0.91 -14.04 0.49
N PRO A 139 -0.98 -14.66 -0.70
CA PRO A 139 -0.01 -14.47 -1.77
C PRO A 139 0.13 -13.01 -2.19
N LEU A 140 1.36 -12.59 -2.50
CA LEU A 140 1.68 -11.23 -2.93
C LEU A 140 1.89 -11.17 -4.45
N PHE A 141 1.31 -10.17 -5.10
CA PHE A 141 1.55 -9.82 -6.49
C PHE A 141 2.19 -8.43 -6.59
N CYS A 142 3.42 -8.39 -7.08
CA CYS A 142 4.15 -7.15 -7.29
C CYS A 142 4.01 -6.67 -8.74
N THR A 143 3.22 -5.64 -8.99
CA THR A 143 3.07 -5.08 -10.35
C THR A 143 4.38 -4.53 -10.89
N MET A 144 5.29 -4.01 -10.04
CA MET A 144 6.61 -3.51 -10.44
C MET A 144 7.46 -4.62 -11.07
N PHE A 145 7.60 -5.78 -10.42
CA PHE A 145 8.40 -6.89 -10.95
C PHE A 145 7.78 -7.51 -12.19
N LYS A 146 6.45 -7.64 -12.21
CA LYS A 146 5.74 -8.17 -13.37
C LYS A 146 5.82 -7.22 -14.56
N ALA A 147 5.67 -5.90 -14.33
CA ALA A 147 5.84 -4.89 -15.37
C ALA A 147 7.28 -4.85 -15.90
N GLN A 148 8.29 -4.96 -15.04
CA GLN A 148 9.69 -5.05 -15.46
C GLN A 148 9.91 -6.17 -16.49
N ALA A 149 9.38 -7.36 -16.19
CA ALA A 149 9.48 -8.51 -17.08
C ALA A 149 8.73 -8.28 -18.41
N ALA A 150 7.50 -7.75 -18.36
CA ALA A 150 6.68 -7.47 -19.55
C ALA A 150 7.28 -6.36 -20.43
N MET A 151 7.90 -5.35 -19.83
CA MET A 151 8.58 -4.26 -20.54
C MET A 151 9.96 -4.66 -21.10
N GLY A 152 10.54 -5.76 -20.65
CA GLY A 152 11.88 -6.21 -21.04
C GLY A 152 13.01 -5.27 -20.57
N VAL A 153 12.81 -4.52 -19.47
CA VAL A 153 13.78 -3.55 -18.96
C VAL A 153 14.58 -4.11 -17.78
N ARG A 154 15.82 -3.61 -17.58
CA ARG A 154 16.66 -4.05 -16.46
C ARG A 154 16.33 -3.33 -15.14
N LYS A 155 15.89 -2.09 -15.22
CA LYS A 155 15.53 -1.24 -14.10
C LYS A 155 14.12 -1.57 -13.64
N TRP A 156 13.85 -1.52 -12.35
CA TRP A 156 12.50 -1.55 -11.81
C TRP A 156 11.73 -0.30 -12.25
N PRO A 157 10.64 -0.45 -13.01
CA PRO A 157 9.88 0.70 -13.47
C PRO A 157 9.13 1.36 -12.32
N LYS A 158 9.04 2.69 -12.34
CA LYS A 158 8.09 3.41 -11.50
C LYS A 158 6.66 3.09 -11.97
N LEU A 159 5.67 3.30 -11.10
CA LEU A 159 4.26 3.11 -11.46
C LEU A 159 3.86 3.90 -12.70
N ALA A 160 4.27 5.17 -12.79
CA ALA A 160 4.05 6.02 -13.96
C ALA A 160 4.67 5.46 -15.24
N GLU A 161 5.88 4.89 -15.16
CA GLU A 161 6.56 4.29 -16.33
C GLU A 161 5.82 3.03 -16.80
N ALA A 162 5.36 2.18 -15.86
CA ALA A 162 4.58 0.99 -16.17
C ALA A 162 3.20 1.34 -16.75
N TYR A 163 2.51 2.31 -16.17
CA TYR A 163 1.21 2.75 -16.68
C TYR A 163 1.34 3.33 -18.09
N ARG A 164 2.30 4.23 -18.33
CA ARG A 164 2.56 4.79 -19.66
C ARG A 164 2.86 3.70 -20.69
N TYR A 165 3.63 2.69 -20.33
CA TYR A 165 3.94 1.57 -21.24
C TYR A 165 2.67 0.81 -21.69
N PHE A 166 1.74 0.53 -20.77
CA PHE A 166 0.55 -0.25 -21.06
C PHE A 166 -0.59 0.55 -21.67
N TYR A 167 -0.71 1.84 -21.33
CA TYR A 167 -1.87 2.67 -21.72
C TYR A 167 -1.52 3.81 -22.68
N ASN A 168 -0.24 4.10 -22.88
CA ASN A 168 0.26 5.24 -23.65
C ASN A 168 -0.28 6.59 -23.13
N GLU A 169 -0.48 6.69 -21.84
CA GLU A 169 -1.00 7.85 -21.12
C GLU A 169 -0.12 8.15 -19.90
N ASP A 170 -0.10 9.39 -19.45
CA ASP A 170 0.55 9.79 -18.21
C ASP A 170 -0.38 9.70 -17.03
N ILE A 171 0.18 9.36 -15.85
CA ILE A 171 -0.57 9.45 -14.61
C ILE A 171 -0.68 10.91 -14.17
N THR A 172 -1.77 11.23 -13.46
CA THR A 172 -1.99 12.50 -12.78
C THR A 172 -2.07 12.27 -11.29
N ASN A 173 -1.77 13.29 -10.48
CA ASN A 173 -1.82 13.19 -9.01
C ASN A 173 -1.01 12.01 -8.44
N ALA A 174 0.19 11.77 -9.00
CA ALA A 174 1.13 10.81 -8.44
C ALA A 174 1.42 11.15 -6.96
N HIS A 175 1.68 10.11 -6.15
CA HIS A 175 1.89 10.22 -4.70
C HIS A 175 0.63 10.64 -3.91
N ASP A 176 -0.53 10.26 -4.41
CA ASP A 176 -1.77 10.19 -3.69
C ASP A 176 -2.19 8.71 -3.65
N ALA A 177 -2.32 8.13 -2.47
CA ALA A 177 -2.57 6.70 -2.32
C ALA A 177 -3.83 6.22 -3.07
N GLU A 178 -4.87 7.04 -3.21
CA GLU A 178 -6.07 6.67 -3.98
C GLU A 178 -5.77 6.55 -5.47
N PHE A 179 -5.05 7.54 -6.03
CA PHE A 179 -4.68 7.54 -7.45
C PHE A 179 -3.66 6.45 -7.74
N ASP A 180 -2.64 6.29 -6.90
CA ASP A 180 -1.59 5.28 -7.09
C ASP A 180 -2.17 3.86 -6.96
N THR A 181 -3.10 3.61 -6.04
CA THR A 181 -3.89 2.36 -5.97
C THR A 181 -4.67 2.12 -7.27
N HIS A 182 -5.32 3.16 -7.82
CA HIS A 182 -6.06 3.04 -9.09
C HIS A 182 -5.13 2.71 -10.26
N TYR A 183 -3.99 3.39 -10.38
CA TYR A 183 -3.03 3.11 -11.45
C TYR A 183 -2.37 1.74 -11.28
N CYS A 184 -2.07 1.32 -10.04
CA CYS A 184 -1.60 -0.03 -9.74
C CYS A 184 -2.61 -1.10 -10.21
N TYR A 185 -3.89 -0.91 -9.91
CA TYR A 185 -4.98 -1.76 -10.41
C TYR A 185 -5.02 -1.81 -11.94
N LYS A 186 -4.91 -0.68 -12.61
CA LYS A 186 -4.89 -0.63 -14.09
C LYS A 186 -3.72 -1.41 -14.67
N VAL A 187 -2.51 -1.23 -14.10
CA VAL A 187 -1.32 -2.00 -14.49
C VAL A 187 -1.53 -3.49 -14.23
N TYR A 188 -2.10 -3.85 -13.08
CA TYR A 188 -2.43 -5.24 -12.75
C TYR A 188 -3.33 -5.87 -13.83
N LEU A 189 -4.40 -5.19 -14.25
CA LEU A 189 -5.30 -5.71 -15.31
C LEU A 189 -4.56 -6.06 -16.61
N LYS A 190 -3.57 -5.25 -17.00
CA LYS A 190 -2.75 -5.49 -18.20
C LYS A 190 -1.77 -6.65 -18.04
N LEU A 191 -1.39 -6.96 -16.81
CA LEU A 191 -0.44 -8.03 -16.51
C LEU A 191 -1.10 -9.41 -16.40
N VAL A 192 -2.44 -9.45 -16.19
CA VAL A 192 -3.20 -10.70 -16.03
C VAL A 192 -4.18 -10.97 -17.19
N SER A 193 -4.25 -10.07 -18.19
CA SER A 193 -5.08 -10.20 -19.40
C SER A 193 -4.49 -11.14 -20.44
#